data_2115d612bc18ae346920e5d66b416381
#
_entry.id   2115d612bc18ae346920e5d66b416381
#
_cell.length_a   1.000
_cell.length_b   1.000
_cell.length_c   1.000
_cell.angle_alpha   90.00
_cell.angle_beta   90.00
_cell.angle_gamma   90.00
#
_symmetry.space_group_name_H-M   'P 1'
#
loop_
_entity.id
_entity.type
_entity.pdbx_description
1 polymer ?
#
loop_
_entity_poly.entity_id
_entity_poly.type
_entity_poly.pdbx_seq_one_letter_code
_entity_poly.pdbx_strand_id
1 'polypeptide(L)'
;MSKIFGIDLGTTYSCIAYVDEYGKPVTVPNQENSPVTPSVVFFETGGSVSVGDVAKQALESDPDLVCSTIKRQMGNADFVFNANGTDYKPETVSSLILAKLAKDASEKLGEEVKDVVITCPAYFGLDEREATKKAGEIAGLNVLSIINEPTAAAISYGLKAEEAQTVMVYDLGGGTFDVTIIKVDSGVIEVIATGGDHNLGGKDWDAEIQKYAIDQYVQQTGGSADDIYDDTVALGDLELKSEQAKKQLSQREKTSFRLNGAKIEISVDQFENNTASLLQSSIDKTRDTMNEAAAK
;
A
#
# COMPACT_ATOMS: atom_id res chain seq x y z
N MET A 1 1.40 11.23 30.38
CA MET A 1 1.53 11.73 29.00
C MET A 1 0.68 10.81 28.14
N SER A 2 -0.10 11.35 27.21
CA SER A 2 -0.78 10.52 26.19
C SER A 2 0.28 9.77 25.39
N LYS A 3 -0.02 8.53 24.97
CA LYS A 3 0.86 7.79 24.05
C LYS A 3 0.86 8.47 22.70
N ILE A 4 2.02 8.43 22.03
CA ILE A 4 2.14 8.83 20.63
C ILE A 4 2.15 7.55 19.79
N PHE A 5 1.32 7.52 18.76
CA PHE A 5 1.24 6.38 17.85
C PHE A 5 1.91 6.70 16.51
N GLY A 6 2.56 5.70 15.94
CA GLY A 6 3.05 5.74 14.57
C GLY A 6 2.04 5.06 13.65
N ILE A 7 1.69 5.69 12.55
CA ILE A 7 0.84 5.11 11.51
C ILE A 7 1.63 5.03 10.22
N ASP A 8 1.73 3.83 9.67
CA ASP A 8 2.14 3.61 8.29
C ASP A 8 0.90 3.57 7.40
N LEU A 9 0.67 4.66 6.66
CA LEU A 9 -0.43 4.76 5.69
C LEU A 9 0.05 4.23 4.34
N GLY A 10 0.02 2.91 4.16
CA GLY A 10 0.48 2.25 2.93
C GLY A 10 -0.56 2.29 1.79
N THR A 11 -0.10 2.10 0.56
CA THR A 11 -0.97 2.04 -0.64
C THR A 11 -1.91 0.85 -0.60
N THR A 12 -1.44 -0.30 -0.12
CA THR A 12 -2.20 -1.56 -0.12
C THR A 12 -2.61 -1.98 1.29
N TYR A 13 -1.72 -1.81 2.26
CA TYR A 13 -1.93 -2.12 3.66
C TYR A 13 -1.40 -1.01 4.54
N SER A 14 -2.10 -0.74 5.63
CA SER A 14 -1.71 0.23 6.64
C SER A 14 -1.59 -0.44 8.01
N CYS A 15 -0.78 0.11 8.89
CA CYS A 15 -0.67 -0.36 10.26
C CYS A 15 -0.51 0.78 11.25
N ILE A 16 -0.79 0.49 12.52
CA ILE A 16 -0.58 1.41 13.65
C ILE A 16 0.24 0.72 14.73
N ALA A 17 1.18 1.47 15.31
CA ALA A 17 2.06 0.98 16.34
C ALA A 17 2.32 2.04 17.42
N TYR A 18 2.81 1.64 18.55
CA TYR A 18 3.28 2.52 19.62
C TYR A 18 4.57 1.96 20.24
N VAL A 19 5.25 2.77 21.04
CA VAL A 19 6.40 2.33 21.82
C VAL A 19 5.94 1.98 23.23
N ASP A 20 6.22 0.75 23.67
CA ASP A 20 5.85 0.25 25.00
C ASP A 20 6.71 0.88 26.12
N GLU A 21 6.41 0.51 27.37
CA GLU A 21 7.14 0.99 28.55
C GLU A 21 8.62 0.55 28.59
N TYR A 22 9.00 -0.43 27.78
CA TYR A 22 10.38 -0.93 27.64
C TYR A 22 11.12 -0.29 26.45
N GLY A 23 10.50 0.67 25.76
CA GLY A 23 11.06 1.32 24.58
C GLY A 23 11.01 0.47 23.31
N LYS A 24 10.16 -0.57 23.27
CA LYS A 24 10.01 -1.45 22.10
C LYS A 24 8.80 -1.04 21.24
N PRO A 25 8.92 -1.03 19.92
CA PRO A 25 7.80 -0.82 19.03
C PRO A 25 6.85 -2.04 19.08
N VAL A 26 5.57 -1.76 19.22
CA VAL A 26 4.49 -2.77 19.25
C VAL A 26 3.43 -2.38 18.25
N THR A 27 3.21 -3.23 17.24
CA THR A 27 2.09 -3.07 16.30
C THR A 27 0.79 -3.47 16.98
N VAL A 28 -0.25 -2.64 16.83
CA VAL A 28 -1.57 -2.92 17.38
C VAL A 28 -2.40 -3.66 16.33
N PRO A 29 -2.82 -4.91 16.60
CA PRO A 29 -3.68 -5.64 15.68
C PRO A 29 -5.05 -4.95 15.52
N ASN A 30 -5.61 -5.02 14.30
CA ASN A 30 -6.97 -4.57 14.03
C ASN A 30 -8.04 -5.48 14.68
N GLN A 31 -9.31 -5.19 14.45
CA GLN A 31 -10.45 -5.98 14.97
C GLN A 31 -10.43 -7.43 14.48
N GLU A 32 -9.90 -7.67 13.28
CA GLU A 32 -9.74 -8.97 12.66
C GLU A 32 -8.51 -9.75 13.18
N ASN A 33 -7.80 -9.19 14.19
CA ASN A 33 -6.54 -9.69 14.75
C ASN A 33 -5.37 -9.76 13.76
N SER A 34 -5.41 -8.98 12.69
CA SER A 34 -4.30 -8.81 11.76
C SER A 34 -3.42 -7.63 12.18
N PRO A 35 -2.08 -7.72 12.06
CA PRO A 35 -1.18 -6.60 12.33
C PRO A 35 -1.27 -5.50 11.27
N VAL A 36 -1.92 -5.78 10.14
CA VAL A 36 -2.11 -4.84 9.04
C VAL A 36 -3.58 -4.80 8.61
N THR A 37 -4.02 -3.64 8.13
CA THR A 37 -5.37 -3.41 7.61
C THR A 37 -5.27 -3.08 6.12
N PRO A 38 -6.03 -3.74 5.23
CA PRO A 38 -6.09 -3.33 3.82
C PRO A 38 -6.50 -1.85 3.69
N SER A 39 -5.76 -1.09 2.89
CA SER A 39 -6.04 0.32 2.59
C SER A 39 -7.15 0.43 1.53
N VAL A 40 -8.29 -0.18 1.83
CA VAL A 40 -9.46 -0.29 0.94
C VAL A 40 -10.69 0.21 1.66
N VAL A 41 -11.51 0.99 0.95
CA VAL A 41 -12.74 1.60 1.47
C VAL A 41 -13.91 1.18 0.58
N PHE A 42 -14.97 0.68 1.16
CA PHE A 42 -16.21 0.33 0.49
C PHE A 42 -17.33 1.28 0.94
N PHE A 43 -17.95 1.95 -0.02
CA PHE A 43 -19.07 2.88 0.19
C PHE A 43 -20.38 2.17 -0.10
N GLU A 44 -20.98 1.56 0.92
CA GLU A 44 -22.20 0.78 0.79
C GLU A 44 -23.39 1.62 0.28
N THR A 45 -24.28 1.02 -0.50
CA THR A 45 -25.46 1.69 -1.06
C THR A 45 -26.38 2.28 0.02
N GLY A 46 -26.34 1.79 1.24
CA GLY A 46 -27.09 2.31 2.39
C GLY A 46 -26.48 3.51 3.08
N GLY A 47 -25.32 4.01 2.62
CA GLY A 47 -24.59 5.14 3.21
C GLY A 47 -23.61 4.75 4.32
N SER A 48 -23.50 3.47 4.67
CA SER A 48 -22.45 2.94 5.53
C SER A 48 -21.12 2.91 4.80
N VAL A 49 -20.02 2.92 5.55
CA VAL A 49 -18.67 2.79 5.00
C VAL A 49 -17.93 1.70 5.76
N SER A 50 -17.39 0.75 5.02
CA SER A 50 -16.53 -0.32 5.54
C SER A 50 -15.09 -0.09 5.09
N VAL A 51 -14.11 -0.46 5.93
CA VAL A 51 -12.68 -0.33 5.65
C VAL A 51 -11.97 -1.62 6.01
N GLY A 52 -10.95 -1.99 5.24
CA GLY A 52 -10.14 -3.17 5.50
C GLY A 52 -10.60 -4.40 4.75
N ASP A 53 -10.57 -5.56 5.40
CA ASP A 53 -10.82 -6.86 4.75
C ASP A 53 -12.24 -6.96 4.16
N VAL A 54 -13.25 -6.47 4.88
CA VAL A 54 -14.64 -6.45 4.39
C VAL A 54 -14.75 -5.59 3.13
N ALA A 55 -14.14 -4.40 3.13
CA ALA A 55 -14.11 -3.53 1.95
C ALA A 55 -13.40 -4.18 0.77
N LYS A 56 -12.32 -4.90 1.03
CA LYS A 56 -11.55 -5.60 0.00
C LYS A 56 -12.36 -6.75 -0.62
N GLN A 57 -13.11 -7.50 0.18
CA GLN A 57 -13.98 -8.56 -0.31
C GLN A 57 -15.14 -8.05 -1.17
N ALA A 58 -15.60 -6.82 -0.93
CA ALA A 58 -16.67 -6.20 -1.73
C ALA A 58 -16.27 -5.98 -3.21
N LEU A 59 -14.99 -6.11 -3.58
CA LEU A 59 -14.56 -6.18 -4.99
C LEU A 59 -15.22 -7.33 -5.77
N GLU A 60 -15.65 -8.40 -5.10
CA GLU A 60 -16.35 -9.54 -5.75
C GLU A 60 -17.81 -9.21 -6.14
N SER A 61 -18.41 -8.20 -5.53
CA SER A 61 -19.84 -7.90 -5.72
C SER A 61 -20.15 -6.48 -6.17
N ASP A 62 -19.42 -5.51 -5.63
CA ASP A 62 -19.69 -4.08 -5.78
C ASP A 62 -18.41 -3.28 -6.07
N PRO A 63 -17.58 -3.68 -7.06
CA PRO A 63 -16.26 -3.08 -7.30
C PRO A 63 -16.31 -1.57 -7.57
N ASP A 64 -17.37 -1.07 -8.21
CA ASP A 64 -17.54 0.35 -8.52
C ASP A 64 -17.71 1.23 -7.26
N LEU A 65 -18.05 0.63 -6.12
CA LEU A 65 -18.19 1.29 -4.83
C LEU A 65 -16.97 1.07 -3.92
N VAL A 66 -15.93 0.39 -4.41
CA VAL A 66 -14.71 0.09 -3.66
C VAL A 66 -13.56 0.96 -4.13
N CYS A 67 -13.01 1.75 -3.22
CA CYS A 67 -11.83 2.55 -3.46
C CYS A 67 -10.58 1.85 -2.91
N SER A 68 -9.67 1.45 -3.77
CA SER A 68 -8.36 0.91 -3.44
C SER A 68 -7.24 1.84 -3.96
N THR A 69 -6.02 1.67 -3.47
CA THR A 69 -4.81 2.40 -3.92
C THR A 69 -4.89 3.92 -3.91
N ILE A 70 -5.77 4.49 -3.10
CA ILE A 70 -6.02 5.95 -3.04
C ILE A 70 -4.75 6.77 -2.75
N LYS A 71 -3.77 6.19 -2.07
CA LYS A 71 -2.49 6.84 -1.79
C LYS A 71 -1.76 7.30 -3.05
N ARG A 72 -1.92 6.61 -4.19
CA ARG A 72 -1.36 7.03 -5.50
C ARG A 72 -1.95 8.35 -6.00
N GLN A 73 -3.08 8.79 -5.43
CA GLN A 73 -3.78 10.03 -5.81
C GLN A 73 -3.61 11.17 -4.79
N MET A 74 -2.83 10.94 -3.72
CA MET A 74 -2.60 11.98 -2.72
C MET A 74 -1.94 13.21 -3.35
N GLY A 75 -2.43 14.40 -3.01
CA GLY A 75 -1.98 15.66 -3.59
C GLY A 75 -2.56 15.98 -4.99
N ASN A 76 -3.28 15.04 -5.61
CA ASN A 76 -3.95 15.29 -6.90
C ASN A 76 -5.29 16.00 -6.66
N ALA A 77 -5.31 17.33 -6.88
CA ALA A 77 -6.49 18.17 -6.65
C ALA A 77 -7.66 17.85 -7.59
N ASP A 78 -7.38 17.28 -8.77
CA ASP A 78 -8.37 17.00 -9.82
C ASP A 78 -8.99 15.60 -9.65
N PHE A 79 -8.37 14.72 -8.86
CA PHE A 79 -8.90 13.40 -8.63
C PHE A 79 -10.08 13.42 -7.65
N VAL A 80 -11.12 12.70 -8.01
CA VAL A 80 -12.25 12.36 -7.14
C VAL A 80 -12.65 10.90 -7.34
N PHE A 81 -13.00 10.23 -6.25
CA PHE A 81 -13.66 8.93 -6.28
C PHE A 81 -15.16 9.15 -6.11
N ASN A 82 -15.96 8.78 -7.12
CA ASN A 82 -17.42 8.89 -7.02
C ASN A 82 -18.03 7.59 -6.48
N ALA A 83 -18.77 7.67 -5.39
CA ALA A 83 -19.56 6.56 -4.89
C ALA A 83 -20.96 7.07 -4.51
N ASN A 84 -21.98 6.35 -4.95
CA ASN A 84 -23.39 6.68 -4.68
C ASN A 84 -23.76 8.14 -5.02
N GLY A 85 -23.15 8.72 -6.07
CA GLY A 85 -23.38 10.09 -6.49
C GLY A 85 -22.68 11.16 -5.62
N THR A 86 -21.79 10.75 -4.73
CA THR A 86 -20.96 11.65 -3.91
C THR A 86 -19.51 11.55 -4.32
N ASP A 87 -18.86 12.71 -4.45
CA ASP A 87 -17.45 12.83 -4.80
C ASP A 87 -16.58 12.89 -3.55
N TYR A 88 -15.60 12.00 -3.47
CA TYR A 88 -14.64 11.90 -2.37
C TYR A 88 -13.23 12.23 -2.85
N LYS A 89 -12.58 13.17 -2.18
CA LYS A 89 -11.17 13.50 -2.43
C LYS A 89 -10.23 12.47 -1.80
N PRO A 90 -8.97 12.34 -2.30
CA PRO A 90 -8.00 11.39 -1.78
C PRO A 90 -7.80 11.48 -0.27
N GLU A 91 -7.70 12.70 0.27
CA GLU A 91 -7.55 12.91 1.72
C GLU A 91 -8.79 12.49 2.53
N THR A 92 -9.99 12.58 1.95
CA THR A 92 -11.22 12.11 2.60
C THR A 92 -11.28 10.59 2.65
N VAL A 93 -10.95 9.91 1.54
CA VAL A 93 -10.88 8.43 1.53
C VAL A 93 -9.78 7.93 2.48
N SER A 94 -8.61 8.56 2.46
CA SER A 94 -7.49 8.20 3.34
C SER A 94 -7.84 8.42 4.82
N SER A 95 -8.64 9.45 5.14
CA SER A 95 -9.09 9.71 6.52
C SER A 95 -9.94 8.58 7.09
N LEU A 96 -10.72 7.89 6.26
CA LEU A 96 -11.52 6.73 6.68
C LEU A 96 -10.62 5.56 7.10
N ILE A 97 -9.52 5.35 6.37
CA ILE A 97 -8.52 4.32 6.71
C ILE A 97 -7.86 4.67 8.05
N LEU A 98 -7.43 5.93 8.21
CA LEU A 98 -6.79 6.41 9.44
C LEU A 98 -7.75 6.33 10.64
N ALA A 99 -9.01 6.68 10.45
CA ALA A 99 -10.03 6.58 11.48
C ALA A 99 -10.28 5.13 11.93
N LYS A 100 -10.31 4.17 10.98
CA LYS A 100 -10.41 2.73 11.28
C LYS A 100 -9.23 2.26 12.11
N LEU A 101 -7.99 2.58 11.71
CA LEU A 101 -6.79 2.20 12.45
C LEU A 101 -6.80 2.75 13.88
N ALA A 102 -7.13 4.03 14.03
CA ALA A 102 -7.18 4.67 15.34
C ALA A 102 -8.30 4.11 16.22
N LYS A 103 -9.47 3.84 15.65
CA LYS A 103 -10.60 3.23 16.35
C LYS A 103 -10.24 1.82 16.83
N ASP A 104 -9.74 0.97 15.96
CA ASP A 104 -9.37 -0.41 16.30
C ASP A 104 -8.30 -0.44 17.40
N ALA A 105 -7.29 0.42 17.29
CA ALA A 105 -6.24 0.52 18.29
C ALA A 105 -6.79 1.03 19.63
N SER A 106 -7.69 2.03 19.62
CA SER A 106 -8.32 2.56 20.83
C SER A 106 -9.12 1.49 21.56
N GLU A 107 -9.91 0.71 20.82
CA GLU A 107 -10.73 -0.37 21.39
C GLU A 107 -9.84 -1.49 21.93
N LYS A 108 -8.76 -1.86 21.22
CA LYS A 108 -7.83 -2.91 21.63
C LYS A 108 -7.04 -2.57 22.88
N LEU A 109 -6.65 -1.30 23.01
CA LEU A 109 -5.81 -0.82 24.14
C LEU A 109 -6.64 -0.29 25.30
N GLY A 110 -7.93 0.00 25.09
CA GLY A 110 -8.80 0.63 26.11
C GLY A 110 -8.43 2.09 26.39
N GLU A 111 -7.74 2.76 25.46
CA GLU A 111 -7.34 4.17 25.54
C GLU A 111 -7.52 4.88 24.20
N GLU A 112 -7.81 6.19 24.24
CA GLU A 112 -8.01 6.98 23.02
C GLU A 112 -6.70 7.17 22.25
N VAL A 113 -6.69 6.82 20.96
CA VAL A 113 -5.62 7.17 20.01
C VAL A 113 -5.89 8.58 19.50
N LYS A 114 -5.01 9.52 19.84
CA LYS A 114 -5.17 10.94 19.48
C LYS A 114 -3.94 11.53 18.83
N ASP A 115 -2.79 11.41 19.48
CA ASP A 115 -1.53 12.00 19.02
C ASP A 115 -0.81 10.99 18.10
N VAL A 116 -0.57 11.37 16.83
CA VAL A 116 0.00 10.48 15.84
C VAL A 116 1.17 11.10 15.06
N VAL A 117 2.06 10.22 14.60
CA VAL A 117 3.03 10.49 13.53
C VAL A 117 2.66 9.60 12.37
N ILE A 118 2.56 10.16 11.15
CA ILE A 118 2.16 9.39 9.96
C ILE A 118 3.36 9.34 9.00
N THR A 119 3.60 8.18 8.37
CA THR A 119 4.65 8.03 7.38
C THR A 119 4.16 8.42 5.98
N CYS A 120 5.09 8.84 5.14
CA CYS A 120 4.87 9.04 3.71
C CYS A 120 6.14 8.67 2.92
N PRO A 121 6.04 8.36 1.62
CA PRO A 121 7.20 8.14 0.76
C PRO A 121 8.18 9.32 0.79
N ALA A 122 9.47 9.05 0.61
CA ALA A 122 10.50 10.09 0.66
C ALA A 122 10.36 11.12 -0.48
N TYR A 123 9.84 10.70 -1.62
CA TYR A 123 9.62 11.55 -2.79
C TYR A 123 8.36 12.42 -2.72
N PHE A 124 7.46 12.21 -1.75
CA PHE A 124 6.28 13.07 -1.59
C PHE A 124 6.69 14.53 -1.45
N GLY A 125 6.15 15.37 -2.34
CA GLY A 125 6.28 16.82 -2.29
C GLY A 125 5.42 17.45 -1.18
N LEU A 126 5.33 18.76 -1.22
CA LEU A 126 4.57 19.52 -0.20
C LEU A 126 3.08 19.19 -0.24
N ASP A 127 2.51 19.09 -1.44
CA ASP A 127 1.05 18.88 -1.61
C ASP A 127 0.62 17.51 -1.10
N GLU A 128 1.38 16.44 -1.39
CA GLU A 128 1.08 15.10 -0.91
C GLU A 128 1.26 14.97 0.60
N ARG A 129 2.27 15.64 1.18
CA ARG A 129 2.50 15.66 2.63
C ARG A 129 1.39 16.42 3.35
N GLU A 130 0.96 17.55 2.79
CA GLU A 130 -0.14 18.35 3.33
C GLU A 130 -1.47 17.60 3.24
N ALA A 131 -1.74 16.92 2.11
CA ALA A 131 -2.90 16.05 1.96
C ALA A 131 -2.88 14.87 2.96
N THR A 132 -1.70 14.27 3.22
CA THR A 132 -1.55 13.20 4.22
C THR A 132 -1.84 13.72 5.63
N LYS A 133 -1.31 14.89 5.98
CA LYS A 133 -1.60 15.54 7.27
C LYS A 133 -3.08 15.85 7.42
N LYS A 134 -3.68 16.43 6.37
CA LYS A 134 -5.10 16.77 6.34
C LYS A 134 -6.00 15.53 6.49
N ALA A 135 -5.63 14.40 5.88
CA ALA A 135 -6.35 13.14 6.06
C ALA A 135 -6.38 12.72 7.54
N GLY A 136 -5.25 12.86 8.26
CA GLY A 136 -5.20 12.61 9.70
C GLY A 136 -6.09 13.57 10.51
N GLU A 137 -6.08 14.85 10.18
CA GLU A 137 -6.92 15.87 10.83
C GLU A 137 -8.42 15.62 10.58
N ILE A 138 -8.81 15.23 9.35
CA ILE A 138 -10.19 14.84 9.02
C ILE A 138 -10.62 13.60 9.82
N ALA A 139 -9.69 12.65 10.05
CA ALA A 139 -9.92 11.48 10.89
C ALA A 139 -10.06 11.82 12.40
N GLY A 140 -9.90 13.08 12.78
CA GLY A 140 -9.97 13.54 14.19
C GLY A 140 -8.67 13.37 14.97
N LEU A 141 -7.56 13.08 14.28
CA LEU A 141 -6.26 12.85 14.89
C LEU A 141 -5.44 14.15 14.99
N ASN A 142 -4.63 14.25 16.03
CA ASN A 142 -3.63 15.30 16.17
C ASN A 142 -2.32 14.83 15.51
N VAL A 143 -2.07 15.26 14.29
CA VAL A 143 -0.89 14.85 13.50
C VAL A 143 0.30 15.70 13.94
N LEU A 144 1.17 15.10 14.76
CA LEU A 144 2.36 15.77 15.29
C LEU A 144 3.43 15.98 14.23
N SER A 145 3.59 15.00 13.32
CA SER A 145 4.58 15.06 12.25
C SER A 145 4.25 14.10 11.12
N ILE A 146 4.73 14.44 9.92
CA ILE A 146 4.84 13.52 8.78
C ILE A 146 6.31 13.19 8.61
N ILE A 147 6.67 11.90 8.58
CA ILE A 147 8.05 11.43 8.45
C ILE A 147 8.20 10.54 7.21
N ASN A 148 9.42 10.45 6.67
CA ASN A 148 9.69 9.60 5.53
C ASN A 148 9.69 8.11 5.91
N GLU A 149 9.02 7.28 5.14
CA GLU A 149 8.99 5.82 5.31
C GLU A 149 10.39 5.19 5.41
N PRO A 150 11.35 5.50 4.52
CA PRO A 150 12.69 4.93 4.62
C PRO A 150 13.44 5.38 5.89
N THR A 151 13.16 6.60 6.38
CA THR A 151 13.73 7.08 7.65
C THR A 151 13.14 6.29 8.83
N ALA A 152 11.83 6.08 8.83
CA ALA A 152 11.16 5.28 9.86
C ALA A 152 11.65 3.83 9.85
N ALA A 153 11.80 3.22 8.67
CA ALA A 153 12.34 1.88 8.50
C ALA A 153 13.78 1.77 9.03
N ALA A 154 14.64 2.72 8.69
CA ALA A 154 16.02 2.77 9.15
C ALA A 154 16.11 2.87 10.69
N ILE A 155 15.29 3.72 11.31
CA ILE A 155 15.22 3.86 12.79
C ILE A 155 14.73 2.54 13.40
N SER A 156 13.67 1.93 12.85
CA SER A 156 13.10 0.67 13.35
C SER A 156 14.08 -0.50 13.26
N TYR A 157 14.92 -0.53 12.23
CA TYR A 157 15.95 -1.55 12.06
C TYR A 157 17.09 -1.42 13.10
N GLY A 158 17.08 -0.35 13.90
CA GLY A 158 18.02 -0.16 15.00
C GLY A 158 19.37 0.41 14.54
N LEU A 159 19.36 1.26 13.52
CA LEU A 159 20.55 2.03 13.16
C LEU A 159 21.00 2.84 14.37
N LYS A 160 22.08 2.37 14.99
CA LYS A 160 22.70 3.10 16.10
C LYS A 160 23.36 4.34 15.53
N ALA A 161 22.85 5.48 15.93
CA ALA A 161 23.39 6.78 15.53
C ALA A 161 24.87 7.00 15.89
N GLU A 162 25.46 6.10 16.68
CA GLU A 162 26.84 6.19 17.18
C GLU A 162 27.89 5.67 16.17
N GLU A 163 27.47 4.87 15.17
CA GLU A 163 28.38 4.33 14.16
C GLU A 163 28.09 4.96 12.81
N ALA A 164 29.12 5.56 12.18
CA ALA A 164 28.99 6.10 10.84
C ALA A 164 28.73 4.96 9.83
N GLN A 165 27.60 4.99 9.15
CA GLN A 165 27.23 3.98 8.17
C GLN A 165 26.36 4.56 7.05
N THR A 166 26.46 3.94 5.88
CA THR A 166 25.57 4.24 4.75
C THR A 166 24.68 3.02 4.50
N VAL A 167 23.39 3.26 4.45
CA VAL A 167 22.37 2.22 4.33
C VAL A 167 21.48 2.51 3.12
N MET A 168 21.17 1.49 2.36
CA MET A 168 20.15 1.54 1.33
C MET A 168 18.85 0.93 1.88
N VAL A 169 17.78 1.69 1.80
CA VAL A 169 16.41 1.19 2.00
C VAL A 169 15.81 0.96 0.62
N TYR A 170 15.44 -0.30 0.35
CA TYR A 170 14.77 -0.74 -0.86
C TYR A 170 13.35 -1.16 -0.46
N ASP A 171 12.39 -0.32 -0.77
CA ASP A 171 10.98 -0.50 -0.38
C ASP A 171 10.12 -0.75 -1.62
N LEU A 172 9.81 -2.01 -1.88
CA LEU A 172 8.88 -2.42 -2.92
C LEU A 172 7.53 -2.70 -2.27
N GLY A 173 6.72 -1.66 -2.20
CA GLY A 173 5.39 -1.72 -1.62
C GLY A 173 4.34 -2.36 -2.53
N GLY A 174 3.07 -2.25 -2.14
CA GLY A 174 1.95 -2.74 -2.97
C GLY A 174 1.62 -1.82 -4.14
N GLY A 175 1.96 -0.55 -4.06
CA GLY A 175 1.61 0.45 -5.07
C GLY A 175 2.77 1.29 -5.59
N THR A 176 3.84 1.40 -4.80
CA THR A 176 5.00 2.25 -5.10
C THR A 176 6.28 1.49 -4.85
N PHE A 177 7.33 1.92 -5.52
CA PHE A 177 8.70 1.49 -5.28
C PHE A 177 9.53 2.67 -4.86
N ASP A 178 10.23 2.55 -3.74
CA ASP A 178 11.13 3.55 -3.19
C ASP A 178 12.52 2.95 -2.94
N VAL A 179 13.55 3.67 -3.34
CA VAL A 179 14.93 3.38 -2.97
C VAL A 179 15.57 4.64 -2.41
N THR A 180 16.11 4.55 -1.20
CA THR A 180 16.68 5.69 -0.50
C THR A 180 18.04 5.32 0.08
N ILE A 181 19.05 6.14 -0.19
CA ILE A 181 20.38 6.03 0.41
C ILE A 181 20.44 7.01 1.58
N ILE A 182 20.69 6.46 2.75
CA ILE A 182 20.72 7.19 4.03
C ILE A 182 22.13 7.07 4.60
N LYS A 183 22.70 8.21 5.02
CA LYS A 183 23.91 8.26 5.85
C LYS A 183 23.51 8.50 7.30
N VAL A 184 24.06 7.70 8.17
CA VAL A 184 23.95 7.87 9.63
C VAL A 184 25.34 8.22 10.14
N ASP A 185 25.45 9.34 10.87
CA ASP A 185 26.70 9.76 11.47
C ASP A 185 26.42 10.64 12.69
N SER A 186 27.05 10.33 13.81
CA SER A 186 27.03 11.13 15.05
C SER A 186 25.62 11.56 15.51
N GLY A 187 24.63 10.66 15.37
CA GLY A 187 23.23 10.91 15.77
C GLY A 187 22.38 11.63 14.71
N VAL A 188 22.95 11.93 13.56
CA VAL A 188 22.24 12.56 12.44
C VAL A 188 21.90 11.52 11.38
N ILE A 189 20.67 11.52 10.92
CA ILE A 189 20.20 10.71 9.79
C ILE A 189 19.97 11.67 8.62
N GLU A 190 20.74 11.47 7.56
CA GLU A 190 20.70 12.31 6.36
C GLU A 190 20.32 11.46 5.14
N VAL A 191 19.33 11.92 4.37
CA VAL A 191 18.98 11.32 3.08
C VAL A 191 19.94 11.87 2.03
N ILE A 192 20.79 10.99 1.47
CA ILE A 192 21.79 11.37 0.45
C ILE A 192 21.15 11.39 -0.94
N ALA A 193 20.41 10.37 -1.28
CA ALA A 193 19.66 10.27 -2.54
C ALA A 193 18.38 9.48 -2.34
N THR A 194 17.37 9.80 -3.11
CA THR A 194 16.13 9.05 -3.17
C THR A 194 15.66 8.94 -4.62
N GLY A 195 15.17 7.77 -4.98
CA GLY A 195 14.58 7.48 -6.28
C GLY A 195 13.43 6.50 -6.11
N GLY A 196 12.74 6.19 -7.19
CA GLY A 196 11.64 5.25 -7.13
C GLY A 196 10.69 5.38 -8.31
N ASP A 197 9.54 4.76 -8.16
CA ASP A 197 8.46 4.81 -9.14
C ASP A 197 7.10 4.78 -8.43
N HIS A 198 6.27 5.78 -8.69
CA HIS A 198 4.94 5.94 -8.08
C HIS A 198 3.92 4.89 -8.54
N ASN A 199 4.23 4.21 -9.65
CA ASN A 199 3.35 3.24 -10.30
C ASN A 199 4.03 1.88 -10.45
N LEU A 200 4.96 1.55 -9.57
CA LEU A 200 5.63 0.25 -9.54
C LEU A 200 5.46 -0.37 -8.14
N GLY A 201 4.68 -1.42 -8.04
CA GLY A 201 4.43 -2.13 -6.78
C GLY A 201 3.68 -3.43 -6.99
N GLY A 202 3.39 -4.14 -5.93
CA GLY A 202 2.74 -5.45 -5.98
C GLY A 202 1.47 -5.52 -6.84
N LYS A 203 0.74 -4.42 -6.99
CA LYS A 203 -0.44 -4.32 -7.87
C LYS A 203 -0.09 -4.42 -9.36
N ASP A 204 1.09 -3.96 -9.75
CA ASP A 204 1.53 -4.04 -11.14
C ASP A 204 1.93 -5.49 -11.47
N TRP A 205 2.48 -6.24 -10.51
CA TRP A 205 2.65 -7.70 -10.62
C TRP A 205 1.33 -8.45 -10.68
N ASP A 206 0.30 -8.03 -9.91
CA ASP A 206 -1.05 -8.57 -10.00
C ASP A 206 -1.66 -8.33 -11.38
N ALA A 207 -1.46 -7.14 -11.95
CA ALA A 207 -1.96 -6.79 -13.28
C ALA A 207 -1.38 -7.67 -14.40
N GLU A 208 -0.12 -8.10 -14.31
CA GLU A 208 0.46 -9.06 -15.26
C GLU A 208 -0.19 -10.46 -15.14
N ILE A 209 -0.59 -10.88 -13.92
CA ILE A 209 -1.36 -12.11 -13.74
C ILE A 209 -2.77 -11.96 -14.34
N GLN A 210 -3.42 -10.80 -14.15
CA GLN A 210 -4.75 -10.52 -14.73
C GLN A 210 -4.69 -10.60 -16.25
N LYS A 211 -3.73 -9.93 -16.86
CA LYS A 211 -3.51 -9.95 -18.32
C LYS A 211 -3.30 -11.39 -18.84
N TYR A 212 -2.41 -12.13 -18.19
CA TYR A 212 -2.18 -13.52 -18.52
C TYR A 212 -3.48 -14.36 -18.40
N ALA A 213 -4.25 -14.14 -17.35
CA ALA A 213 -5.51 -14.86 -17.12
C ALA A 213 -6.55 -14.57 -18.20
N ILE A 214 -6.67 -13.32 -18.63
CA ILE A 214 -7.57 -12.91 -19.71
C ILE A 214 -7.13 -13.54 -21.04
N ASP A 215 -5.84 -13.51 -21.35
CA ASP A 215 -5.31 -14.17 -22.56
C ASP A 215 -5.61 -15.68 -22.57
N GLN A 216 -5.45 -16.35 -21.42
CA GLN A 216 -5.80 -17.78 -21.27
C GLN A 216 -7.30 -18.03 -21.40
N TYR A 217 -8.14 -17.16 -20.86
CA TYR A 217 -9.59 -17.21 -21.01
C TYR A 217 -9.98 -17.17 -22.50
N VAL A 218 -9.48 -16.19 -23.24
CA VAL A 218 -9.75 -16.05 -24.68
C VAL A 218 -9.30 -17.29 -25.45
N GLN A 219 -8.11 -17.82 -25.18
CA GLN A 219 -7.58 -19.02 -25.85
C GLN A 219 -8.42 -20.27 -25.56
N GLN A 220 -8.91 -20.46 -24.35
CA GLN A 220 -9.65 -21.66 -23.94
C GLN A 220 -11.11 -21.64 -24.38
N THR A 221 -11.74 -20.45 -24.37
CA THR A 221 -13.19 -20.32 -24.61
C THR A 221 -13.52 -19.85 -26.00
N GLY A 222 -12.60 -19.19 -26.70
CA GLY A 222 -12.87 -18.47 -27.95
C GLY A 222 -13.67 -17.18 -27.75
N GLY A 223 -13.85 -16.72 -26.50
CA GLY A 223 -14.48 -15.44 -26.15
C GLY A 223 -13.60 -14.24 -26.43
N SER A 224 -14.08 -13.05 -26.08
CA SER A 224 -13.33 -11.79 -26.18
C SER A 224 -12.74 -11.40 -24.83
N ALA A 225 -11.63 -10.66 -24.83
CA ALA A 225 -11.12 -9.99 -23.65
C ALA A 225 -12.10 -8.94 -23.10
N ASP A 226 -12.90 -8.35 -23.99
CA ASP A 226 -13.94 -7.38 -23.62
C ASP A 226 -15.04 -8.03 -22.75
N ASP A 227 -15.28 -9.34 -22.88
CA ASP A 227 -16.20 -10.09 -22.00
C ASP A 227 -15.79 -9.98 -20.51
N ILE A 228 -14.51 -9.71 -20.25
CA ILE A 228 -13.97 -9.51 -18.89
C ILE A 228 -13.81 -8.03 -18.58
N TYR A 229 -13.31 -7.21 -19.53
CA TYR A 229 -13.08 -5.79 -19.28
C TYR A 229 -14.35 -4.98 -19.09
N ASP A 230 -15.46 -5.39 -19.72
CA ASP A 230 -16.77 -4.74 -19.59
C ASP A 230 -17.57 -5.24 -18.37
N ASP A 231 -17.09 -6.28 -17.68
CA ASP A 231 -17.70 -6.86 -16.48
C ASP A 231 -16.90 -6.45 -15.24
N THR A 232 -17.31 -5.36 -14.58
CA THR A 232 -16.62 -4.82 -13.39
C THR A 232 -16.55 -5.84 -12.25
N VAL A 233 -17.56 -6.72 -12.12
CA VAL A 233 -17.58 -7.79 -11.10
C VAL A 233 -16.53 -8.86 -11.44
N ALA A 234 -16.43 -9.26 -12.71
CA ALA A 234 -15.40 -10.22 -13.14
C ALA A 234 -13.99 -9.64 -12.94
N LEU A 235 -13.79 -8.33 -13.18
CA LEU A 235 -12.52 -7.66 -12.94
C LEU A 235 -12.18 -7.59 -11.46
N GLY A 236 -13.15 -7.26 -10.60
CA GLY A 236 -12.94 -7.20 -9.15
C GLY A 236 -12.56 -8.56 -8.56
N ASP A 237 -13.27 -9.63 -8.96
CA ASP A 237 -12.95 -11.01 -8.60
C ASP A 237 -11.56 -11.42 -9.13
N LEU A 238 -11.22 -11.04 -10.36
CA LEU A 238 -9.91 -11.32 -10.96
C LEU A 238 -8.78 -10.59 -10.22
N GLU A 239 -8.99 -9.36 -9.75
CA GLU A 239 -8.01 -8.62 -8.93
C GLU A 239 -7.67 -9.38 -7.66
N LEU A 240 -8.67 -9.85 -6.92
CA LEU A 240 -8.46 -10.62 -5.68
C LEU A 240 -7.76 -11.96 -5.94
N LYS A 241 -8.18 -12.68 -6.98
CA LYS A 241 -7.59 -13.97 -7.36
C LYS A 241 -6.15 -13.82 -7.83
N SER A 242 -5.83 -12.75 -8.53
CA SER A 242 -4.46 -12.47 -9.00
C SER A 242 -3.51 -12.18 -7.84
N GLU A 243 -3.91 -11.37 -6.88
CA GLU A 243 -3.12 -11.14 -5.65
C GLU A 243 -2.93 -12.46 -4.87
N GLN A 244 -3.99 -13.26 -4.75
CA GLN A 244 -3.91 -14.54 -4.08
C GLN A 244 -2.97 -15.51 -4.83
N ALA A 245 -3.05 -15.56 -6.15
CA ALA A 245 -2.17 -16.38 -6.98
C ALA A 245 -0.72 -15.96 -6.82
N LYS A 246 -0.41 -14.66 -6.86
CA LYS A 246 0.93 -14.11 -6.59
C LYS A 246 1.47 -14.57 -5.24
N LYS A 247 0.68 -14.46 -4.17
CA LYS A 247 1.06 -14.94 -2.82
C LYS A 247 1.31 -16.45 -2.79
N GLN A 248 0.50 -17.24 -3.51
CA GLN A 248 0.67 -18.69 -3.56
C GLN A 248 1.93 -19.10 -4.32
N LEU A 249 2.32 -18.37 -5.39
CA LEU A 249 3.55 -18.64 -6.15
C LEU A 249 4.82 -18.43 -5.32
N SER A 250 4.76 -17.66 -4.23
CA SER A 250 5.88 -17.57 -3.25
C SER A 250 6.08 -18.86 -2.43
N GLN A 251 5.13 -19.81 -2.49
CA GLN A 251 5.13 -21.04 -1.69
C GLN A 251 5.01 -22.30 -2.53
N ARG A 252 4.67 -22.20 -3.81
CA ARG A 252 4.36 -23.32 -4.72
C ARG A 252 4.91 -23.01 -6.11
N GLU A 253 5.30 -24.05 -6.84
CA GLU A 253 5.78 -23.93 -8.23
C GLU A 253 4.67 -23.50 -9.21
N LYS A 254 3.39 -23.76 -8.87
CA LYS A 254 2.23 -23.37 -9.68
C LYS A 254 0.97 -23.22 -8.85
N THR A 255 0.04 -22.42 -9.36
CA THR A 255 -1.30 -22.24 -8.79
C THR A 255 -2.36 -22.19 -9.89
N SER A 256 -3.63 -22.29 -9.51
CA SER A 256 -4.72 -22.14 -10.47
C SER A 256 -5.96 -21.55 -9.82
N PHE A 257 -6.74 -20.82 -10.63
CA PHE A 257 -8.04 -20.27 -10.27
C PHE A 257 -9.01 -20.34 -11.46
N ARG A 258 -10.26 -19.91 -11.28
CA ARG A 258 -11.24 -19.84 -12.36
C ARG A 258 -11.57 -18.40 -12.72
N LEU A 259 -11.67 -18.14 -14.04
CA LEU A 259 -12.15 -16.89 -14.61
C LEU A 259 -13.29 -17.23 -15.59
N ASN A 260 -14.52 -16.81 -15.30
CA ASN A 260 -15.72 -17.07 -16.10
C ASN A 260 -15.80 -18.50 -16.65
N GLY A 261 -15.54 -19.49 -15.77
CA GLY A 261 -15.60 -20.92 -16.10
C GLY A 261 -14.29 -21.51 -16.64
N ALA A 262 -13.41 -20.73 -17.26
CA ALA A 262 -12.10 -21.19 -17.70
C ALA A 262 -11.20 -21.48 -16.49
N LYS A 263 -10.37 -22.54 -16.58
CA LYS A 263 -9.34 -22.85 -15.59
C LYS A 263 -8.05 -22.17 -16.00
N ILE A 264 -7.62 -21.19 -15.21
CA ILE A 264 -6.34 -20.51 -15.37
C ILE A 264 -5.30 -21.19 -14.48
N GLU A 265 -4.22 -21.67 -15.07
CA GLU A 265 -3.06 -22.20 -14.33
C GLU A 265 -1.84 -21.34 -14.69
N ILE A 266 -1.07 -20.95 -13.68
CA ILE A 266 0.15 -20.15 -13.83
C ILE A 266 1.26 -20.76 -12.99
N SER A 267 2.46 -20.86 -13.55
CA SER A 267 3.69 -21.30 -12.86
C SER A 267 4.55 -20.13 -12.45
N VAL A 268 5.52 -20.37 -11.56
CA VAL A 268 6.57 -19.40 -11.18
C VAL A 268 7.30 -18.91 -12.42
N ASP A 269 7.75 -19.82 -13.31
CA ASP A 269 8.48 -19.45 -14.54
C ASP A 269 7.66 -18.50 -15.43
N GLN A 270 6.35 -18.76 -15.59
CA GLN A 270 5.47 -17.89 -16.35
C GLN A 270 5.30 -16.52 -15.69
N PHE A 271 5.12 -16.51 -14.39
CA PHE A 271 5.03 -15.28 -13.61
C PHE A 271 6.30 -14.43 -13.71
N GLU A 272 7.48 -15.05 -13.50
CA GLU A 272 8.77 -14.37 -13.60
C GLU A 272 9.02 -13.82 -15.01
N ASN A 273 8.70 -14.58 -16.05
CA ASN A 273 8.82 -14.10 -17.43
C ASN A 273 7.90 -12.90 -17.71
N ASN A 274 6.66 -12.95 -17.27
CA ASN A 274 5.69 -11.87 -17.50
C ASN A 274 6.06 -10.59 -16.74
N THR A 275 6.71 -10.73 -15.57
CA THR A 275 7.03 -9.60 -14.68
C THR A 275 8.50 -9.15 -14.76
N ALA A 276 9.31 -9.75 -15.64
CA ALA A 276 10.74 -9.46 -15.76
C ALA A 276 11.03 -7.97 -16.01
N SER A 277 10.21 -7.29 -16.80
CA SER A 277 10.36 -5.85 -17.07
C SER A 277 10.11 -4.98 -15.82
N LEU A 278 9.18 -5.37 -14.95
CA LEU A 278 8.91 -4.67 -13.70
C LEU A 278 10.10 -4.77 -12.74
N LEU A 279 10.65 -5.99 -12.61
CA LEU A 279 11.86 -6.20 -11.82
C LEU A 279 13.04 -5.41 -12.38
N GLN A 280 13.24 -5.43 -13.71
CA GLN A 280 14.32 -4.67 -14.34
C GLN A 280 14.18 -3.17 -14.08
N SER A 281 12.96 -2.62 -14.13
CA SER A 281 12.70 -1.22 -13.81
C SER A 281 13.14 -0.86 -12.38
N SER A 282 12.84 -1.71 -11.39
CA SER A 282 13.27 -1.47 -10.01
C SER A 282 14.80 -1.51 -9.85
N ILE A 283 15.47 -2.42 -10.58
CA ILE A 283 16.95 -2.51 -10.57
C ILE A 283 17.57 -1.27 -11.20
N ASP A 284 17.03 -0.79 -12.30
CA ASP A 284 17.57 0.39 -12.99
C ASP A 284 17.40 1.66 -12.14
N LYS A 285 16.22 1.86 -11.54
CA LYS A 285 16.00 2.96 -10.58
C LYS A 285 16.94 2.89 -9.38
N THR A 286 17.18 1.70 -8.86
CA THR A 286 18.13 1.49 -7.75
C THR A 286 19.55 1.88 -8.17
N ARG A 287 20.00 1.46 -9.36
CA ARG A 287 21.32 1.80 -9.90
C ARG A 287 21.48 3.31 -10.07
N ASP A 288 20.47 3.98 -10.62
CA ASP A 288 20.48 5.43 -10.82
C ASP A 288 20.59 6.17 -9.49
N THR A 289 19.83 5.77 -8.47
CA THR A 289 19.87 6.37 -7.13
C THR A 289 21.24 6.14 -6.45
N MET A 290 21.83 4.95 -6.61
CA MET A 290 23.17 4.67 -6.11
C MET A 290 24.23 5.55 -6.78
N ASN A 291 24.13 5.75 -8.11
CA ASN A 291 25.04 6.62 -8.85
C ASN A 291 24.90 8.09 -8.41
N GLU A 292 23.68 8.57 -8.17
CA GLU A 292 23.43 9.90 -7.62
C GLU A 292 24.07 10.05 -6.23
N ALA A 293 23.88 9.08 -5.35
CA ALA A 293 24.46 9.10 -4.01
C ALA A 293 26.00 9.09 -4.05
N ALA A 294 26.60 8.35 -4.98
CA ALA A 294 28.05 8.29 -5.14
C ALA A 294 28.67 9.60 -5.69
N ALA A 295 27.87 10.44 -6.34
CA ALA A 295 28.29 11.74 -6.89
C ALA A 295 28.26 12.89 -5.85
N LYS A 296 27.65 12.66 -4.70
CA LYS A 296 27.53 13.59 -3.57
C LYS A 296 28.57 13.31 -2.50
#